data_dff72adf29a5783abfd94dc0df571494
#
_entry.id   dff72adf29a5783abfd94dc0df571494
#
_cell.length_a   1.000
_cell.length_b   1.000
_cell.length_c   1.000
_cell.angle_alpha   90.00
_cell.angle_beta   90.00
_cell.angle_gamma   90.00
#
_symmetry.space_group_name_H-M   'P 1'
#
loop_
_entity.id
_entity.type
_entity.pdbx_description
1 polymer ?
#
loop_
_entity_poly.entity_id
_entity_poly.type
_entity_poly.pdbx_seq_one_letter_code
_entity_poly.pdbx_strand_id
1 'polypeptide(L)'
;MPINVIESVIQTNRSRELVSQIIPILISWAKHRLINKTYGDLLSTLGYTRFSGIGRQLGNVETVLRKLRETTGAVDIPTLNALVKNPKSDLPADGFEFVYPNYKKLSVPEKKVFIAGINEKACAYTKWDWVLKELGLKEAILLSEYQ
;
A
#
# COMPACT_ATOMS: atom_id res chain seq x y z
N MET A 1 11.66 21.48 -12.27
CA MET A 1 11.81 20.06 -11.90
C MET A 1 10.76 19.69 -10.90
N PRO A 2 9.94 18.67 -11.20
CA PRO A 2 9.02 18.19 -10.19
C PRO A 2 9.81 17.61 -9.03
N ILE A 3 9.36 17.91 -7.81
CA ILE A 3 9.95 17.33 -6.61
C ILE A 3 9.58 15.86 -6.56
N ASN A 4 10.57 14.98 -6.36
CA ASN A 4 10.30 13.57 -6.16
C ASN A 4 9.54 13.42 -4.83
N VAL A 5 8.29 12.97 -4.92
CA VAL A 5 7.41 12.85 -3.75
C VAL A 5 7.99 11.91 -2.70
N ILE A 6 8.54 10.77 -3.13
CA ILE A 6 9.11 9.79 -2.20
C ILE A 6 10.28 10.42 -1.44
N GLU A 7 11.21 11.08 -2.14
CA GLU A 7 12.35 11.73 -1.50
C GLU A 7 11.93 12.83 -0.54
N SER A 8 10.82 13.51 -0.83
CA SER A 8 10.36 14.62 0.01
C SER A 8 9.85 14.18 1.37
N VAL A 9 9.37 12.94 1.53
CA VAL A 9 8.76 12.47 2.77
C VAL A 9 9.46 11.28 3.41
N ILE A 10 10.31 10.56 2.68
CA ILE A 10 11.04 9.40 3.20
C ILE A 10 12.51 9.77 3.34
N GLN A 11 13.05 9.62 4.55
CA GLN A 11 14.35 10.19 4.92
C GLN A 11 15.57 9.34 4.57
N THR A 12 15.44 8.00 4.60
CA THR A 12 16.60 7.13 4.40
C THR A 12 16.57 6.48 3.02
N ASN A 13 17.75 6.23 2.45
CA ASN A 13 17.87 5.56 1.16
C ASN A 13 17.26 4.15 1.20
N ARG A 14 17.45 3.43 2.29
CA ARG A 14 16.90 2.08 2.45
C ARG A 14 15.37 2.09 2.38
N SER A 15 14.73 3.00 3.12
CA SER A 15 13.28 3.12 3.10
C SER A 15 12.75 3.61 1.76
N ARG A 16 13.47 4.54 1.11
CA ARG A 16 13.10 5.00 -0.23
C ARG A 16 13.09 3.86 -1.24
N GLU A 17 14.13 3.03 -1.19
CA GLU A 17 14.25 1.86 -2.07
C GLU A 17 13.12 0.87 -1.83
N LEU A 18 12.85 0.53 -0.56
CA LEU A 18 11.79 -0.41 -0.20
C LEU A 18 10.40 0.10 -0.61
N VAL A 19 10.09 1.35 -0.32
CA VAL A 19 8.80 1.95 -0.68
C VAL A 19 8.64 1.97 -2.20
N SER A 20 9.72 2.27 -2.93
CA SER A 20 9.70 2.28 -4.39
C SER A 20 9.44 0.90 -4.99
N GLN A 21 9.77 -0.16 -4.28
CA GLN A 21 9.47 -1.55 -4.69
C GLN A 21 8.07 -1.97 -4.26
N ILE A 22 7.65 -1.57 -3.07
CA ILE A 22 6.37 -1.99 -2.48
C ILE A 22 5.18 -1.36 -3.21
N ILE A 23 5.24 -0.07 -3.50
CA ILE A 23 4.11 0.64 -4.13
C ILE A 23 3.68 -0.01 -5.45
N PRO A 24 4.58 -0.30 -6.39
CA PRO A 24 4.17 -0.98 -7.63
C PRO A 24 3.54 -2.34 -7.40
N ILE A 25 4.03 -3.11 -6.42
CA ILE A 25 3.47 -4.41 -6.08
C ILE A 25 2.03 -4.25 -5.60
N LEU A 26 1.79 -3.35 -4.65
CA LEU A 26 0.45 -3.12 -4.11
C LEU A 26 -0.52 -2.60 -5.18
N ILE A 27 -0.04 -1.72 -6.06
CA ILE A 27 -0.85 -1.23 -7.18
C ILE A 27 -1.21 -2.38 -8.11
N SER A 28 -0.27 -3.27 -8.41
CA SER A 28 -0.55 -4.44 -9.25
C SER A 28 -1.61 -5.33 -8.61
N TRP A 29 -1.50 -5.55 -7.29
CA TRP A 29 -2.50 -6.34 -6.57
C TRP A 29 -3.89 -5.68 -6.64
N ALA A 30 -3.96 -4.36 -6.47
CA ALA A 30 -5.23 -3.63 -6.60
C ALA A 30 -5.81 -3.77 -8.00
N LYS A 31 -5.00 -3.58 -9.04
CA LYS A 31 -5.44 -3.65 -10.44
C LYS A 31 -5.99 -5.03 -10.79
N HIS A 32 -5.49 -6.09 -10.16
CA HIS A 32 -5.90 -7.48 -10.41
C HIS A 32 -6.82 -8.02 -9.33
N ARG A 33 -7.32 -7.17 -8.45
CA ARG A 33 -8.25 -7.50 -7.37
C ARG A 33 -7.75 -8.61 -6.43
N LEU A 34 -6.44 -8.61 -6.15
CA LEU A 34 -5.81 -9.56 -5.25
C LEU A 34 -5.88 -8.99 -3.83
N ILE A 35 -6.96 -9.27 -3.13
CA ILE A 35 -7.27 -8.67 -1.83
C ILE A 35 -6.98 -9.57 -0.64
N ASN A 36 -6.42 -10.77 -0.86
CA ASN A 36 -6.15 -11.74 0.21
C ASN A 36 -4.65 -11.99 0.40
N LYS A 37 -3.82 -11.03 0.06
CA LYS A 37 -2.37 -11.13 0.20
C LYS A 37 -1.95 -10.83 1.63
N THR A 38 -0.90 -11.52 2.09
CA THR A 38 -0.38 -11.40 3.44
C THR A 38 1.00 -10.72 3.47
N TYR A 39 1.48 -10.43 4.67
CA TYR A 39 2.85 -9.92 4.83
C TYR A 39 3.88 -10.89 4.26
N GLY A 40 3.67 -12.20 4.45
CA GLY A 40 4.54 -13.21 3.87
C GLY A 40 4.56 -13.16 2.35
N ASP A 41 3.40 -12.96 1.73
CA ASP A 41 3.30 -12.81 0.28
C ASP A 41 4.09 -11.59 -0.20
N LEU A 42 3.99 -10.47 0.52
CA LEU A 42 4.72 -9.27 0.17
C LEU A 42 6.22 -9.48 0.30
N LEU A 43 6.67 -10.08 1.41
CA LEU A 43 8.08 -10.37 1.62
C LEU A 43 8.61 -11.30 0.54
N SER A 44 7.87 -12.34 0.21
CA SER A 44 8.24 -13.30 -0.82
C SER A 44 8.39 -12.61 -2.19
N THR A 45 7.45 -11.74 -2.53
CA THR A 45 7.50 -10.97 -3.78
C THR A 45 8.71 -10.06 -3.82
N LEU A 46 9.10 -9.48 -2.68
CA LEU A 46 10.29 -8.65 -2.57
C LEU A 46 11.59 -9.45 -2.56
N GLY A 47 11.51 -10.78 -2.41
CA GLY A 47 12.68 -11.64 -2.36
C GLY A 47 13.28 -11.83 -0.98
N TYR A 48 12.53 -11.53 0.08
CA TYR A 48 13.00 -11.69 1.46
C TYR A 48 12.37 -12.91 2.12
N THR A 49 13.16 -13.63 2.93
CA THR A 49 12.64 -14.69 3.78
C THR A 49 12.29 -14.16 5.18
N ARG A 50 13.00 -13.12 5.60
CA ARG A 50 12.78 -12.42 6.87
C ARG A 50 12.99 -10.93 6.68
N PHE A 51 12.13 -10.14 7.29
CA PHE A 51 12.30 -8.69 7.31
C PHE A 51 11.47 -8.11 8.46
N SER A 52 12.14 -7.60 9.48
CA SER A 52 11.47 -6.82 10.52
C SER A 52 11.26 -5.38 10.01
N GLY A 53 10.13 -4.79 10.31
CA GLY A 53 9.86 -3.42 9.92
C GLY A 53 9.05 -3.25 8.66
N ILE A 54 8.47 -4.34 8.10
CA ILE A 54 7.60 -4.21 6.92
C ILE A 54 6.38 -3.35 7.23
N GLY A 55 5.87 -3.41 8.45
CA GLY A 55 4.77 -2.55 8.89
C GLY A 55 5.11 -1.08 8.80
N ARG A 56 6.35 -0.71 9.17
CA ARG A 56 6.84 0.67 9.02
C ARG A 56 6.84 1.08 7.56
N GLN A 57 7.28 0.19 6.67
CA GLN A 57 7.33 0.51 5.25
C GLN A 57 5.93 0.68 4.66
N LEU A 58 4.95 -0.09 5.14
CA LEU A 58 3.56 0.10 4.73
C LEU A 58 3.04 1.46 5.22
N GLY A 59 3.43 1.89 6.42
CA GLY A 59 3.14 3.24 6.90
C GLY A 59 3.75 4.30 6.00
N ASN A 60 4.98 4.07 5.55
CA ASN A 60 5.66 4.97 4.61
C ASN A 60 4.93 5.06 3.27
N VAL A 61 4.36 3.95 2.79
CA VAL A 61 3.53 3.94 1.58
C VAL A 61 2.38 4.94 1.72
N GLU A 62 1.65 4.90 2.84
CA GLU A 62 0.55 5.84 3.05
C GLU A 62 1.05 7.28 3.16
N THR A 63 2.19 7.49 3.80
CA THR A 63 2.81 8.82 3.89
C THR A 63 3.08 9.39 2.49
N VAL A 64 3.60 8.56 1.58
CA VAL A 64 3.85 8.95 0.19
C VAL A 64 2.54 9.29 -0.52
N LEU A 65 1.52 8.45 -0.37
CA LEU A 65 0.22 8.69 -1.01
C LEU A 65 -0.45 9.97 -0.48
N ARG A 66 -0.34 10.24 0.82
CA ARG A 66 -0.84 11.49 1.41
C ARG A 66 -0.17 12.71 0.77
N LYS A 67 1.15 12.64 0.63
CA LYS A 67 1.89 13.75 0.00
C LYS A 67 1.48 13.92 -1.45
N LEU A 68 1.28 12.83 -2.17
CA LEU A 68 0.83 12.90 -3.56
C LEU A 68 -0.57 13.53 -3.67
N ARG A 69 -1.51 13.13 -2.80
CA ARG A 69 -2.84 13.74 -2.75
C ARG A 69 -2.75 15.24 -2.53
N GLU A 70 -1.89 15.63 -1.60
CA GLU A 70 -1.68 17.03 -1.23
C GLU A 70 -1.09 17.84 -2.39
N THR A 71 -0.05 17.33 -3.03
CA THR A 71 0.67 18.06 -4.08
C THR A 71 -0.09 18.12 -5.41
N THR A 72 -0.93 17.11 -5.69
CA THR A 72 -1.66 17.05 -6.96
C THR A 72 -3.13 17.47 -6.84
N GLY A 73 -3.64 17.53 -5.61
CA GLY A 73 -5.07 17.77 -5.38
C GLY A 73 -5.95 16.56 -5.64
N ALA A 74 -5.37 15.41 -6.01
CA ALA A 74 -6.11 14.18 -6.29
C ALA A 74 -6.45 13.46 -4.97
N VAL A 75 -7.42 14.00 -4.23
CA VAL A 75 -7.78 13.54 -2.89
C VAL A 75 -8.44 12.15 -2.89
N ASP A 76 -8.86 11.67 -4.05
CA ASP A 76 -9.52 10.38 -4.20
C ASP A 76 -8.56 9.20 -4.39
N ILE A 77 -7.25 9.42 -4.39
CA ILE A 77 -6.26 8.32 -4.45
C ILE A 77 -6.49 7.39 -3.26
N PRO A 78 -6.83 6.12 -3.49
CA PRO A 78 -7.15 5.21 -2.38
C PRO A 78 -5.91 4.80 -1.57
N THR A 79 -6.17 4.33 -0.35
CA THR A 79 -5.15 3.71 0.50
C THR A 79 -4.85 2.31 -0.01
N LEU A 80 -3.57 1.92 0.01
CA LEU A 80 -3.11 0.60 -0.41
C LEU A 80 -2.82 -0.34 0.76
N ASN A 81 -2.64 0.18 1.96
CA ASN A 81 -2.18 -0.60 3.11
C ASN A 81 -3.12 -1.74 3.50
N ALA A 82 -4.41 -1.57 3.26
CA ALA A 82 -5.41 -2.56 3.62
C ALA A 82 -5.37 -3.82 2.74
N LEU A 83 -4.59 -3.79 1.64
CA LEU A 83 -4.41 -4.95 0.76
C LEU A 83 -3.52 -6.02 1.41
N VAL A 84 -2.72 -5.66 2.41
CA VAL A 84 -1.79 -6.59 3.07
C VAL A 84 -2.34 -6.94 4.43
N LYS A 85 -2.58 -8.23 4.65
CA LYS A 85 -3.25 -8.72 5.86
C LYS A 85 -2.34 -9.59 6.72
N ASN A 86 -2.61 -9.59 8.01
CA ASN A 86 -2.06 -10.57 8.94
C ASN A 86 -2.80 -11.89 8.71
N PRO A 87 -2.11 -12.99 8.41
CA PRO A 87 -2.80 -14.25 8.09
C PRO A 87 -3.61 -14.83 9.25
N LYS A 88 -3.29 -14.47 10.49
CA LYS A 88 -4.01 -14.96 11.67
C LYS A 88 -5.33 -14.23 11.88
N SER A 89 -5.36 -12.93 11.70
CA SER A 89 -6.54 -12.10 11.95
C SER A 89 -7.36 -11.82 10.71
N ASP A 90 -6.77 -12.00 9.53
CA ASP A 90 -7.36 -11.61 8.23
C ASP A 90 -7.64 -10.10 8.16
N LEU A 91 -6.90 -9.32 8.93
CA LEU A 91 -7.00 -7.86 8.99
C LEU A 91 -5.60 -7.26 8.82
N PRO A 92 -5.50 -5.98 8.43
CA PRO A 92 -4.22 -5.30 8.43
C PRO A 92 -3.58 -5.32 9.82
N ALA A 93 -2.26 -5.21 9.88
CA ALA A 93 -1.53 -5.24 11.13
C ALA A 93 -1.87 -4.03 12.01
N ASP A 94 -1.43 -4.13 13.26
CA ASP A 94 -1.46 -3.02 14.20
C ASP A 94 -0.78 -1.80 13.57
N GLY A 95 -1.33 -0.63 13.81
CA GLY A 95 -0.86 0.60 13.19
C GLY A 95 -1.74 1.10 12.07
N PHE A 96 -2.70 0.28 11.60
CA PHE A 96 -3.64 0.73 10.58
C PHE A 96 -4.47 1.92 11.05
N GLU A 97 -4.67 2.06 12.35
CA GLU A 97 -5.33 3.21 12.95
C GLU A 97 -4.58 4.52 12.69
N PHE A 98 -3.31 4.45 12.30
CA PHE A 98 -2.57 5.62 11.83
C PHE A 98 -3.23 6.22 10.57
N VAL A 99 -3.78 5.37 9.74
CA VAL A 99 -4.49 5.79 8.53
C VAL A 99 -5.92 6.21 8.87
N TYR A 100 -6.58 5.43 9.74
CA TYR A 100 -7.97 5.66 10.16
C TYR A 100 -8.07 5.57 11.68
N PRO A 101 -7.97 6.71 12.41
CA PRO A 101 -7.89 6.70 13.87
C PRO A 101 -9.03 5.98 14.57
N ASN A 102 -10.22 5.97 14.00
CA ASN A 102 -11.38 5.32 14.63
C ASN A 102 -11.44 3.81 14.39
N TYR A 103 -10.56 3.27 13.55
CA TYR A 103 -10.52 1.85 13.21
C TYR A 103 -10.37 0.96 14.44
N LYS A 104 -9.50 1.37 15.37
CA LYS A 104 -9.22 0.61 16.59
C LYS A 104 -10.48 0.36 17.44
N LYS A 105 -11.45 1.26 17.36
CA LYS A 105 -12.69 1.19 18.16
C LYS A 105 -13.73 0.23 17.57
N LEU A 106 -13.53 -0.22 16.34
CA LEU A 106 -14.49 -1.11 15.67
C LEU A 106 -14.39 -2.53 16.20
N SER A 107 -15.50 -3.26 16.18
CA SER A 107 -15.50 -4.70 16.43
C SER A 107 -14.82 -5.42 15.26
N VAL A 108 -14.45 -6.70 15.45
CA VAL A 108 -13.81 -7.48 14.38
C VAL A 108 -14.70 -7.55 13.13
N PRO A 109 -16.01 -7.87 13.23
CA PRO A 109 -16.85 -7.84 12.03
C PRO A 109 -16.93 -6.48 11.36
N GLU A 110 -16.99 -5.39 12.14
CA GLU A 110 -17.01 -4.04 11.59
C GLU A 110 -15.70 -3.70 10.89
N LYS A 111 -14.56 -4.12 11.46
CA LYS A 111 -13.25 -3.94 10.83
C LYS A 111 -13.21 -4.63 9.48
N LYS A 112 -13.72 -5.85 9.37
CA LYS A 112 -13.72 -6.60 8.11
C LYS A 112 -14.54 -5.91 7.03
N VAL A 113 -15.70 -5.38 7.38
CA VAL A 113 -16.55 -4.62 6.46
C VAL A 113 -15.84 -3.34 6.02
N PHE A 114 -15.24 -2.62 6.98
CA PHE A 114 -14.53 -1.39 6.71
C PHE A 114 -13.36 -1.63 5.74
N ILE A 115 -12.56 -2.66 6.00
CA ILE A 115 -11.40 -3.01 5.16
C ILE A 115 -11.85 -3.43 3.76
N ALA A 116 -12.92 -4.21 3.65
CA ALA A 116 -13.47 -4.61 2.35
C ALA A 116 -13.86 -3.38 1.52
N GLY A 117 -14.45 -2.38 2.15
CA GLY A 117 -14.83 -1.14 1.47
C GLY A 117 -13.62 -0.35 0.98
N ILE A 118 -12.56 -0.29 1.80
CA ILE A 118 -11.32 0.39 1.41
C ILE A 118 -10.67 -0.34 0.24
N ASN A 119 -10.59 -1.67 0.31
CA ASN A 119 -9.98 -2.46 -0.76
C ASN A 119 -10.77 -2.36 -2.06
N GLU A 120 -12.11 -2.29 -1.97
CA GLU A 120 -12.92 -2.09 -3.17
C GLU A 120 -12.60 -0.75 -3.84
N LYS A 121 -12.40 0.30 -3.08
CA LYS A 121 -11.98 1.60 -3.63
C LYS A 121 -10.64 1.49 -4.35
N ALA A 122 -9.68 0.79 -3.76
CA ALA A 122 -8.36 0.61 -4.37
C ALA A 122 -8.47 -0.20 -5.67
N CYS A 123 -9.26 -1.26 -5.67
CA CYS A 123 -9.45 -2.12 -6.85
C CYS A 123 -10.22 -1.42 -7.98
N ALA A 124 -11.16 -0.56 -7.63
CA ALA A 124 -11.97 0.17 -8.60
C ALA A 124 -11.30 1.41 -9.16
N TYR A 125 -10.23 1.87 -8.53
CA TYR A 125 -9.53 3.08 -8.97
C TYR A 125 -8.90 2.87 -10.34
N THR A 126 -9.12 3.81 -11.25
CA THR A 126 -8.71 3.66 -12.66
C THR A 126 -7.41 4.38 -13.01
N LYS A 127 -6.83 5.13 -12.06
CA LYS A 127 -5.70 6.01 -12.35
C LYS A 127 -4.39 5.57 -11.69
N TRP A 128 -4.23 4.27 -11.39
CA TRP A 128 -3.00 3.78 -10.78
C TRP A 128 -1.77 3.99 -11.66
N ASP A 129 -1.93 3.89 -13.00
CA ASP A 129 -0.80 4.13 -13.91
C ASP A 129 -0.33 5.58 -13.82
N TRP A 130 -1.26 6.52 -13.65
CA TRP A 130 -0.93 7.92 -13.43
C TRP A 130 -0.19 8.11 -12.10
N VAL A 131 -0.63 7.42 -11.04
CA VAL A 131 0.04 7.47 -9.73
C VAL A 131 1.48 7.01 -9.85
N LEU A 132 1.72 5.88 -10.53
CA LEU A 132 3.07 5.39 -10.76
C LEU A 132 3.93 6.42 -11.50
N LYS A 133 3.37 7.03 -12.53
CA LYS A 133 4.07 8.05 -13.32
C LYS A 133 4.45 9.25 -12.45
N GLU A 134 3.50 9.73 -11.64
CA GLU A 134 3.75 10.88 -10.76
C GLU A 134 4.83 10.59 -9.71
N LEU A 135 4.94 9.33 -9.29
CA LEU A 135 5.95 8.90 -8.33
C LEU A 135 7.27 8.52 -8.99
N GLY A 136 7.33 8.51 -10.32
CA GLY A 136 8.54 8.11 -11.05
C GLY A 136 8.81 6.61 -10.97
N LEU A 137 7.77 5.80 -10.79
CA LEU A 137 7.90 4.36 -10.62
C LEU A 137 7.37 3.61 -11.85
N LYS A 138 7.91 2.41 -12.06
CA LYS A 138 7.46 1.53 -13.13
C LYS A 138 6.52 0.47 -12.59
N GLU A 139 5.62 -0.02 -13.44
CA GLU A 139 4.72 -1.11 -13.08
C GLU A 139 5.51 -2.36 -12.73
N ALA A 140 5.08 -3.06 -11.67
CA ALA A 140 5.68 -4.32 -11.28
C ALA A 140 5.16 -5.44 -12.20
N ILE A 141 6.07 -6.34 -12.59
CA ILE A 141 5.71 -7.51 -13.40
C ILE A 141 5.68 -8.71 -12.46
N LEU A 142 4.48 -9.18 -12.13
CA LEU A 142 4.26 -10.26 -11.18
C LEU A 142 3.69 -11.47 -11.93
N LEU A 143 4.51 -12.09 -12.77
CA LEU A 143 4.07 -13.15 -13.69
C LEU A 143 3.35 -14.30 -12.97
N SER A 144 3.82 -14.67 -11.79
CA SER A 144 3.21 -15.75 -10.99
C SER A 144 1.79 -15.44 -10.54
N GLU A 145 1.44 -14.15 -10.45
CA GLU A 145 0.11 -13.73 -10.00
C GLU A 145 -0.94 -13.81 -11.11
N TYR A 146 -0.52 -13.95 -12.37
CA TYR A 146 -1.40 -13.87 -13.52
C TYR A 146 -1.51 -15.18 -14.30
N GLN A 147 -0.92 -16.23 -13.78
CA GLN A 147 -0.95 -17.55 -14.42
C GLN A 147 -2.03 -18.45 -13.85
#